data_e9706cb715f5a2f15f4038db79a1e8fa
#
_entry.id   e9706cb715f5a2f15f4038db79a1e8fa
#
_cell.length_a   1.000
_cell.length_b   1.000
_cell.length_c   1.000
_cell.angle_alpha   90.00
_cell.angle_beta   90.00
_cell.angle_gamma   90.00
#
_symmetry.space_group_name_H-M   'P 1'
#
loop_
_entity.id
_entity.type
_entity.pdbx_description
1 polymer ?
#
loop_
_entity_poly.entity_id
_entity_poly.type
_entity_poly.pdbx_seq_one_letter_code
_entity_poly.pdbx_strand_id
1 'polypeptide(L)'
;MEATPQYFTQDLRPPKLHHSIMELGRVIMEISSTAMLGPVLKSLPQGDGHTIMTIPGFMGADGSTSQLRKFLNQRGYNAIPWGLGRNASEVRSQNIDDFLDHRTEMEDTIAARVEQEFHASGRKLTLIGWSLGGLYAVALAHRCPQWIRQVITLGTPYGDPRGTALYSVMGSLYDNDVDEEALERWVSHTYRGGELRVPVLALYSESDGIVGKGIARCEGDPHYVTNMAVLASHVGFPFNPLVFAVIANHLVEPHERWALCRSEHIRPLVRVA
;
A
#
# COMPACT_ATOMS: atom_id res chain seq x y z
N MET A 1 9.96 31.86 -4.41
CA MET A 1 10.44 30.64 -5.04
C MET A 1 9.97 29.51 -4.13
N GLU A 2 8.84 28.91 -4.44
CA GLU A 2 8.41 27.69 -3.77
C GLU A 2 9.40 26.59 -4.14
N ALA A 3 9.89 25.87 -3.13
CA ALA A 3 10.77 24.75 -3.35
C ALA A 3 10.01 23.70 -4.19
N THR A 4 10.56 23.33 -5.34
CA THR A 4 10.03 22.23 -6.15
C THR A 4 9.89 21.01 -5.23
N PRO A 5 8.69 20.41 -5.12
CA PRO A 5 8.51 19.26 -4.25
C PRO A 5 9.50 18.15 -4.58
N GLN A 6 10.04 17.51 -3.56
CA GLN A 6 11.14 16.52 -3.64
C GLN A 6 10.77 15.28 -4.48
N TYR A 7 9.49 15.09 -4.83
CA TYR A 7 8.95 13.97 -5.62
C TYR A 7 9.49 13.89 -7.06
N PHE A 8 9.98 15.02 -7.62
CA PHE A 8 10.49 15.10 -8.99
C PHE A 8 11.95 14.67 -9.15
N THR A 9 12.63 14.37 -8.05
CA THR A 9 14.00 13.82 -8.08
C THR A 9 14.05 12.29 -8.00
N GLN A 10 12.90 11.62 -8.02
CA GLN A 10 12.80 10.17 -7.89
C GLN A 10 13.37 9.43 -9.11
N ASP A 11 13.91 8.25 -8.86
CA ASP A 11 14.34 7.34 -9.93
C ASP A 11 13.12 6.73 -10.62
N LEU A 12 12.73 7.29 -11.78
CA LEU A 12 11.57 6.88 -12.56
C LEU A 12 11.79 5.62 -13.39
N ARG A 13 12.92 4.91 -13.21
CA ARG A 13 13.14 3.67 -13.95
C ARG A 13 12.07 2.63 -13.58
N PRO A 14 11.33 2.11 -14.59
CA PRO A 14 10.39 1.03 -14.35
C PRO A 14 11.13 -0.22 -13.85
N PRO A 15 10.42 -1.20 -13.29
CA PRO A 15 11.02 -2.47 -12.90
C PRO A 15 11.79 -3.13 -14.02
N LYS A 16 12.86 -3.84 -13.68
CA LYS A 16 13.61 -4.62 -14.67
C LYS A 16 12.70 -5.68 -15.28
N LEU A 17 12.73 -5.81 -16.60
CA LEU A 17 11.86 -6.73 -17.36
C LEU A 17 11.83 -8.16 -16.81
N HIS A 18 12.98 -8.68 -16.33
CA HIS A 18 12.99 -10.02 -15.73
C HIS A 18 12.19 -10.13 -14.43
N HIS A 19 12.06 -9.05 -13.64
CA HIS A 19 11.18 -9.04 -12.46
C HIS A 19 9.71 -9.16 -12.89
N SER A 20 9.29 -8.42 -13.91
CA SER A 20 7.93 -8.48 -14.45
C SER A 20 7.60 -9.87 -15.02
N ILE A 21 8.54 -10.49 -15.77
CA ILE A 21 8.37 -11.85 -16.33
C ILE A 21 8.26 -12.89 -15.21
N MET A 22 9.01 -12.74 -14.12
CA MET A 22 9.05 -13.70 -13.04
C MET A 22 7.90 -13.51 -12.01
N GLU A 23 7.08 -12.45 -12.13
CA GLU A 23 6.00 -12.15 -11.18
C GLU A 23 5.11 -13.37 -10.90
N LEU A 24 4.57 -13.99 -11.95
CA LEU A 24 3.65 -15.13 -11.79
C LEU A 24 4.28 -16.32 -11.07
N GLY A 25 5.51 -16.68 -11.43
CA GLY A 25 6.23 -17.79 -10.78
C GLY A 25 6.49 -17.50 -9.29
N ARG A 26 6.81 -16.25 -8.96
CA ARG A 26 7.07 -15.81 -7.58
C ARG A 26 5.79 -15.82 -6.75
N VAL A 27 4.67 -15.35 -7.29
CA VAL A 27 3.36 -15.42 -6.62
C VAL A 27 3.01 -16.86 -6.22
N ILE A 28 3.22 -17.82 -7.13
CA ILE A 28 2.98 -19.25 -6.84
C ILE A 28 3.86 -19.74 -5.68
N MET A 29 5.14 -19.35 -5.68
CA MET A 29 6.05 -19.69 -4.57
C MET A 29 5.62 -19.04 -3.25
N GLU A 30 5.20 -17.80 -3.26
CA GLU A 30 4.75 -17.07 -2.07
C GLU A 30 3.49 -17.68 -1.47
N ILE A 31 2.51 -18.04 -2.29
CA ILE A 31 1.29 -18.75 -1.85
C ILE A 31 1.67 -20.11 -1.23
N SER A 32 2.52 -20.86 -1.90
CA SER A 32 2.97 -22.19 -1.43
C SER A 32 3.75 -22.07 -0.12
N SER A 33 4.65 -21.09 -0.03
CA SER A 33 5.44 -20.82 1.17
C SER A 33 4.55 -20.43 2.36
N THR A 34 3.49 -19.64 2.13
CA THR A 34 2.53 -19.30 3.19
C THR A 34 1.81 -20.53 3.73
N ALA A 35 1.46 -21.48 2.88
CA ALA A 35 0.87 -22.74 3.32
C ALA A 35 1.85 -23.58 4.15
N MET A 36 3.11 -23.67 3.72
CA MET A 36 4.17 -24.43 4.41
C MET A 36 4.55 -23.80 5.76
N LEU A 37 4.60 -22.48 5.84
CA LEU A 37 4.96 -21.71 7.04
C LEU A 37 3.79 -21.48 7.99
N GLY A 38 2.63 -22.10 7.74
CA GLY A 38 1.44 -21.98 8.57
C GLY A 38 1.68 -22.14 10.08
N PRO A 39 2.46 -23.14 10.55
CA PRO A 39 2.81 -23.27 11.98
C PRO A 39 3.59 -22.07 12.53
N VAL A 40 4.55 -21.53 11.77
CA VAL A 40 5.34 -20.35 12.16
C VAL A 40 4.46 -19.10 12.18
N LEU A 41 3.59 -18.95 11.20
CA LEU A 41 2.63 -17.82 11.16
C LEU A 41 1.66 -17.87 12.35
N LYS A 42 1.34 -19.04 12.86
CA LYS A 42 0.51 -19.21 14.07
C LYS A 42 1.21 -18.80 15.37
N SER A 43 2.53 -18.76 15.42
CA SER A 43 3.30 -18.33 16.60
C SER A 43 3.54 -16.81 16.68
N LEU A 44 3.18 -16.07 15.62
CA LEU A 44 3.30 -14.63 15.58
C LEU A 44 2.39 -13.95 16.63
N PRO A 45 2.66 -12.69 17.02
CA PRO A 45 1.91 -11.98 18.04
C PRO A 45 0.40 -11.98 17.82
N GLN A 46 -0.36 -11.99 18.90
CA GLN A 46 -1.81 -11.86 18.88
C GLN A 46 -2.21 -10.38 18.90
N GLY A 47 -3.28 -10.06 18.18
CA GLY A 47 -3.85 -8.74 18.10
C GLY A 47 -4.79 -8.40 19.27
N ASP A 48 -5.22 -7.16 19.27
CA ASP A 48 -6.08 -6.56 20.28
C ASP A 48 -7.58 -6.47 19.87
N GLY A 49 -7.95 -7.15 18.78
CA GLY A 49 -9.31 -7.19 18.25
C GLY A 49 -9.76 -5.95 17.47
N HIS A 50 -8.88 -4.94 17.25
CA HIS A 50 -9.29 -3.76 16.48
C HIS A 50 -9.58 -4.09 15.02
N THR A 51 -10.39 -3.24 14.37
CA THR A 51 -10.77 -3.41 12.98
C THR A 51 -9.63 -3.04 12.04
N ILE A 52 -9.34 -3.92 11.10
CA ILE A 52 -8.39 -3.71 10.01
C ILE A 52 -9.14 -3.81 8.69
N MET A 53 -9.22 -2.73 7.92
CA MET A 53 -9.79 -2.76 6.57
C MET A 53 -8.70 -2.98 5.53
N THR A 54 -8.89 -3.94 4.62
CA THR A 54 -7.97 -4.18 3.50
C THR A 54 -8.52 -3.59 2.21
N ILE A 55 -7.71 -2.78 1.53
CA ILE A 55 -8.06 -2.08 0.29
C ILE A 55 -7.26 -2.70 -0.87
N PRO A 56 -7.92 -3.29 -1.89
CA PRO A 56 -7.25 -3.98 -2.98
C PRO A 56 -6.55 -3.02 -3.95
N GLY A 57 -5.58 -3.54 -4.71
CA GLY A 57 -4.93 -2.82 -5.81
C GLY A 57 -5.83 -2.67 -7.03
N PHE A 58 -5.32 -1.99 -8.05
CA PHE A 58 -6.01 -1.81 -9.33
C PHE A 58 -6.48 -3.15 -9.92
N MET A 59 -7.70 -3.21 -10.45
CA MET A 59 -8.40 -4.40 -10.94
C MET A 59 -8.63 -5.50 -9.88
N GLY A 60 -8.12 -5.35 -8.68
CA GLY A 60 -8.37 -6.25 -7.55
C GLY A 60 -9.77 -6.09 -6.98
N ALA A 61 -10.26 -7.11 -6.30
CA ALA A 61 -11.47 -7.10 -5.51
C ALA A 61 -11.17 -7.71 -4.12
N ASP A 62 -12.16 -7.81 -3.25
CA ASP A 62 -12.01 -8.35 -1.89
C ASP A 62 -11.31 -9.72 -1.85
N GLY A 63 -11.50 -10.55 -2.88
CA GLY A 63 -10.84 -11.85 -3.02
C GLY A 63 -9.30 -11.74 -3.05
N SER A 64 -8.74 -10.68 -3.64
CA SER A 64 -7.30 -10.51 -3.80
C SER A 64 -6.54 -10.29 -2.49
N THR A 65 -7.21 -9.83 -1.45
CA THR A 65 -6.62 -9.64 -0.10
C THR A 65 -7.20 -10.62 0.94
N SER A 66 -7.96 -11.61 0.49
CA SER A 66 -8.66 -12.55 1.39
C SER A 66 -7.74 -13.39 2.25
N GLN A 67 -6.57 -13.79 1.72
CA GLN A 67 -5.60 -14.59 2.47
C GLN A 67 -4.94 -13.77 3.58
N LEU A 68 -4.62 -12.51 3.30
CA LEU A 68 -4.14 -11.57 4.33
C LEU A 68 -5.20 -11.38 5.42
N ARG A 69 -6.47 -11.14 5.06
CA ARG A 69 -7.54 -11.02 6.08
C ARG A 69 -7.72 -12.29 6.89
N LYS A 70 -7.67 -13.47 6.24
CA LYS A 70 -7.74 -14.76 6.96
C LYS A 70 -6.62 -14.87 8.00
N PHE A 71 -5.39 -14.52 7.62
CA PHE A 71 -4.24 -14.49 8.53
C PHE A 71 -4.49 -13.52 9.70
N LEU A 72 -4.88 -12.29 9.45
CA LEU A 72 -5.13 -11.26 10.48
C LEU A 72 -6.25 -11.70 11.44
N ASN A 73 -7.34 -12.28 10.93
CA ASN A 73 -8.40 -12.85 11.76
C ASN A 73 -7.90 -13.99 12.65
N GLN A 74 -7.00 -14.85 12.14
CA GLN A 74 -6.33 -15.88 12.94
C GLN A 74 -5.39 -15.30 14.01
N ARG A 75 -4.92 -14.07 13.82
CA ARG A 75 -4.13 -13.31 14.82
C ARG A 75 -5.00 -12.50 15.78
N GLY A 76 -6.31 -12.65 15.75
CA GLY A 76 -7.21 -12.02 16.70
C GLY A 76 -7.61 -10.58 16.37
N TYR A 77 -7.40 -10.12 15.13
CA TYR A 77 -7.94 -8.85 14.64
C TYR A 77 -9.34 -9.05 14.05
N ASN A 78 -10.08 -7.97 13.85
CA ASN A 78 -11.29 -7.95 13.05
C ASN A 78 -10.95 -7.44 11.64
N ALA A 79 -10.42 -8.32 10.79
CA ALA A 79 -10.01 -7.95 9.44
C ALA A 79 -11.19 -8.04 8.47
N ILE A 80 -11.58 -6.89 7.91
CA ILE A 80 -12.73 -6.71 7.02
C ILE A 80 -12.29 -6.34 5.59
N PRO A 81 -13.09 -6.69 4.57
CA PRO A 81 -12.90 -6.20 3.21
C PRO A 81 -13.33 -4.73 3.09
N TRP A 82 -12.89 -4.05 2.02
CA TRP A 82 -13.39 -2.71 1.71
C TRP A 82 -14.87 -2.73 1.26
N GLY A 83 -15.33 -3.86 0.65
CA GLY A 83 -16.74 -4.09 0.33
C GLY A 83 -17.28 -3.26 -0.84
N LEU A 84 -16.41 -2.71 -1.70
CA LEU A 84 -16.80 -1.85 -2.83
C LEU A 84 -16.63 -2.55 -4.19
N GLY A 85 -16.49 -3.88 -4.19
CA GLY A 85 -16.36 -4.66 -5.42
C GLY A 85 -14.96 -4.62 -6.00
N ARG A 86 -14.85 -4.38 -7.31
CA ARG A 86 -13.58 -4.34 -8.04
C ARG A 86 -13.01 -2.92 -8.02
N ASN A 87 -11.74 -2.77 -7.64
CA ASN A 87 -11.01 -1.51 -7.71
C ASN A 87 -10.60 -1.22 -9.17
N ALA A 88 -11.57 -0.82 -9.96
CA ALA A 88 -11.37 -0.44 -11.35
C ALA A 88 -12.25 0.77 -11.63
N SER A 89 -11.69 1.79 -12.29
CA SER A 89 -12.54 2.80 -12.90
C SER A 89 -13.30 2.15 -14.06
N GLU A 90 -14.61 2.28 -14.10
CA GLU A 90 -15.39 2.03 -15.32
C GLU A 90 -15.13 3.11 -16.38
N VAL A 91 -14.30 4.09 -16.01
CA VAL A 91 -13.97 5.22 -16.84
C VAL A 91 -13.14 4.70 -18.01
N ARG A 92 -13.71 4.77 -19.19
CA ARG A 92 -12.98 4.74 -20.46
C ARG A 92 -12.20 6.06 -20.63
N SER A 93 -11.55 6.48 -19.56
CA SER A 93 -10.84 7.73 -19.49
C SER A 93 -9.52 7.64 -20.24
N GLN A 94 -9.29 8.64 -21.06
CA GLN A 94 -8.04 8.78 -21.83
C GLN A 94 -7.12 9.84 -21.20
N ASN A 95 -7.50 10.44 -20.06
CA ASN A 95 -6.70 11.46 -19.40
C ASN A 95 -6.57 11.27 -17.89
N ILE A 96 -5.54 11.89 -17.31
CA ILE A 96 -5.23 11.77 -15.86
C ILE A 96 -6.30 12.45 -15.00
N ASP A 97 -6.95 13.49 -15.46
CA ASP A 97 -7.92 14.25 -14.67
C ASP A 97 -9.16 13.40 -14.36
N ASP A 98 -9.69 12.66 -15.33
CA ASP A 98 -10.79 11.72 -15.07
C ASP A 98 -10.38 10.63 -14.05
N PHE A 99 -9.10 10.20 -14.09
CA PHE A 99 -8.57 9.28 -13.11
C PHE A 99 -8.49 9.89 -11.71
N LEU A 100 -8.16 11.18 -11.60
CA LEU A 100 -8.10 11.91 -10.33
C LEU A 100 -9.50 12.15 -9.77
N ASP A 101 -10.47 12.45 -10.62
CA ASP A 101 -11.88 12.60 -10.22
C ASP A 101 -12.43 11.27 -9.68
N HIS A 102 -12.25 10.20 -10.42
CA HIS A 102 -12.62 8.85 -9.95
C HIS A 102 -11.91 8.48 -8.65
N ARG A 103 -10.62 8.79 -8.53
CA ARG A 103 -9.86 8.55 -7.31
C ARG A 103 -10.44 9.32 -6.12
N THR A 104 -10.87 10.57 -6.34
CA THR A 104 -11.53 11.38 -5.33
C THR A 104 -12.85 10.75 -4.88
N GLU A 105 -13.70 10.34 -5.82
CA GLU A 105 -14.97 9.65 -5.52
C GLU A 105 -14.76 8.36 -4.73
N MET A 106 -13.75 7.58 -5.10
CA MET A 106 -13.40 6.36 -4.36
C MET A 106 -12.90 6.66 -2.95
N GLU A 107 -12.07 7.68 -2.78
CA GLU A 107 -11.61 8.12 -1.46
C GLU A 107 -12.78 8.56 -0.58
N ASP A 108 -13.76 9.30 -1.13
CA ASP A 108 -14.96 9.71 -0.40
C ASP A 108 -15.82 8.50 0.01
N THR A 109 -15.98 7.55 -0.88
CA THR A 109 -16.73 6.31 -0.61
C THR A 109 -16.06 5.47 0.48
N ILE A 110 -14.72 5.34 0.41
CA ILE A 110 -13.96 4.60 1.43
C ILE A 110 -13.99 5.36 2.76
N ALA A 111 -13.90 6.71 2.74
CA ALA A 111 -13.99 7.53 3.94
C ALA A 111 -15.31 7.32 4.69
N ALA A 112 -16.44 7.34 3.97
CA ALA A 112 -17.76 7.09 4.55
C ALA A 112 -17.85 5.68 5.19
N ARG A 113 -17.22 4.67 4.55
CA ARG A 113 -17.18 3.33 5.13
C ARG A 113 -16.26 3.24 6.36
N VAL A 114 -15.12 3.91 6.35
CA VAL A 114 -14.22 3.98 7.52
C VAL A 114 -14.93 4.67 8.70
N GLU A 115 -15.65 5.75 8.44
CA GLU A 115 -16.46 6.46 9.44
C GLU A 115 -17.52 5.54 10.02
N GLN A 116 -18.27 4.82 9.19
CA GLN A 116 -19.29 3.86 9.64
C GLN A 116 -18.70 2.80 10.57
N GLU A 117 -17.58 2.19 10.19
CA GLU A 117 -16.91 1.17 11.01
C GLU A 117 -16.31 1.75 12.30
N PHE A 118 -15.81 3.00 12.26
CA PHE A 118 -15.38 3.71 13.47
C PHE A 118 -16.54 3.90 14.45
N HIS A 119 -17.69 4.38 14.00
CA HIS A 119 -18.85 4.56 14.85
C HIS A 119 -19.42 3.23 15.37
N ALA A 120 -19.39 2.18 14.57
CA ALA A 120 -19.84 0.85 14.98
C ALA A 120 -18.95 0.20 16.04
N SER A 121 -17.63 0.38 15.95
CA SER A 121 -16.64 -0.23 16.85
C SER A 121 -16.25 0.66 18.02
N GLY A 122 -16.44 1.98 17.93
CA GLY A 122 -15.92 2.98 18.86
C GLY A 122 -14.38 3.09 18.88
N ARG A 123 -13.68 2.49 17.91
CA ARG A 123 -12.22 2.40 17.86
C ARG A 123 -11.70 2.81 16.49
N LYS A 124 -10.54 3.49 16.45
CA LYS A 124 -9.84 3.80 15.21
C LYS A 124 -9.44 2.53 14.47
N LEU A 125 -9.53 2.57 13.13
CA LEU A 125 -9.20 1.46 12.24
C LEU A 125 -7.74 1.50 11.80
N THR A 126 -7.17 0.33 11.53
CA THR A 126 -5.97 0.21 10.69
C THR A 126 -6.41 0.00 9.24
N LEU A 127 -5.79 0.73 8.31
CA LEU A 127 -5.98 0.52 6.87
C LEU A 127 -4.76 -0.23 6.31
N ILE A 128 -5.00 -1.30 5.56
CA ILE A 128 -3.94 -1.99 4.80
C ILE A 128 -4.27 -1.88 3.32
N GLY A 129 -3.51 -1.06 2.60
CA GLY A 129 -3.72 -0.84 1.17
C GLY A 129 -2.67 -1.53 0.31
N TRP A 130 -3.09 -2.29 -0.71
CA TRP A 130 -2.21 -2.90 -1.68
C TRP A 130 -2.18 -2.10 -2.97
N SER A 131 -0.97 -1.77 -3.48
CA SER A 131 -0.80 -1.04 -4.75
C SER A 131 -1.60 0.27 -4.76
N LEU A 132 -2.51 0.47 -5.71
CA LEU A 132 -3.42 1.63 -5.78
C LEU A 132 -4.21 1.80 -4.47
N GLY A 133 -4.62 0.71 -3.83
CA GLY A 133 -5.32 0.77 -2.54
C GLY A 133 -4.51 1.44 -1.42
N GLY A 134 -3.19 1.42 -1.52
CA GLY A 134 -2.31 2.14 -0.58
C GLY A 134 -2.34 3.65 -0.77
N LEU A 135 -2.52 4.14 -2.00
CA LEU A 135 -2.71 5.57 -2.26
C LEU A 135 -3.98 6.09 -1.60
N TYR A 136 -5.09 5.34 -1.70
CA TYR A 136 -6.33 5.66 -0.99
C TYR A 136 -6.13 5.69 0.53
N ALA A 137 -5.45 4.66 1.07
CA ALA A 137 -5.23 4.57 2.51
C ALA A 137 -4.42 5.76 3.06
N VAL A 138 -3.38 6.21 2.35
CA VAL A 138 -2.59 7.38 2.75
C VAL A 138 -3.36 8.68 2.56
N ALA A 139 -4.09 8.85 1.47
CA ALA A 139 -4.95 10.02 1.27
C ALA A 139 -5.99 10.16 2.39
N LEU A 140 -6.59 9.05 2.83
CA LEU A 140 -7.51 9.04 3.97
C LEU A 140 -6.80 9.36 5.30
N ALA A 141 -5.55 8.93 5.48
CA ALA A 141 -4.78 9.27 6.69
C ALA A 141 -4.53 10.78 6.82
N HIS A 142 -4.39 11.49 5.70
CA HIS A 142 -4.34 12.95 5.68
C HIS A 142 -5.71 13.60 5.94
N ARG A 143 -6.78 13.05 5.32
CA ARG A 143 -8.12 13.65 5.34
C ARG A 143 -8.93 13.34 6.60
N CYS A 144 -8.77 12.14 7.16
CA CYS A 144 -9.61 11.59 8.23
C CYS A 144 -8.79 10.98 9.38
N PRO A 145 -7.77 11.67 9.93
CA PRO A 145 -6.87 11.12 10.97
C PRO A 145 -7.60 10.76 12.27
N GLN A 146 -8.80 11.32 12.48
CA GLN A 146 -9.62 11.04 13.67
C GLN A 146 -10.16 9.60 13.71
N TRP A 147 -10.31 8.93 12.55
CA TRP A 147 -10.86 7.57 12.44
C TRP A 147 -9.77 6.51 12.21
N ILE A 148 -8.56 6.93 11.83
CA ILE A 148 -7.49 6.03 11.41
C ILE A 148 -6.43 5.93 12.50
N ARG A 149 -6.12 4.69 12.91
CA ARG A 149 -5.08 4.36 13.87
C ARG A 149 -3.69 4.38 13.24
N GLN A 150 -3.56 3.72 12.11
CA GLN A 150 -2.34 3.61 11.32
C GLN A 150 -2.66 3.12 9.91
N VAL A 151 -1.70 3.29 9.00
CA VAL A 151 -1.76 2.77 7.63
C VAL A 151 -0.59 1.83 7.38
N ILE A 152 -0.84 0.73 6.71
CA ILE A 152 0.20 -0.15 6.16
C ILE A 152 -0.03 -0.24 4.65
N THR A 153 1.00 0.01 3.85
CA THR A 153 0.89 -0.08 2.40
C THR A 153 1.80 -1.17 1.84
N LEU A 154 1.35 -1.81 0.79
CA LEU A 154 2.00 -2.97 0.18
C LEU A 154 2.28 -2.67 -1.29
N GLY A 155 3.54 -2.40 -1.66
CA GLY A 155 3.94 -2.14 -3.04
C GLY A 155 3.21 -0.95 -3.69
N THR A 156 3.03 0.14 -2.95
CA THR A 156 2.26 1.31 -3.39
C THR A 156 3.12 2.25 -4.23
N PRO A 157 2.66 2.69 -5.43
CA PRO A 157 3.37 3.63 -6.30
C PRO A 157 3.08 5.08 -5.87
N TYR A 158 3.84 5.61 -4.91
CA TYR A 158 3.63 6.96 -4.37
C TYR A 158 4.04 8.09 -5.31
N GLY A 159 5.00 7.81 -6.18
CA GLY A 159 5.55 8.81 -7.08
C GLY A 159 4.87 8.83 -8.45
N ASP A 160 5.62 9.32 -9.42
CA ASP A 160 5.20 9.44 -10.81
C ASP A 160 4.86 8.06 -11.41
N PRO A 161 3.67 7.87 -11.99
CA PRO A 161 3.21 6.59 -12.53
C PRO A 161 4.10 6.06 -13.67
N ARG A 162 4.93 6.91 -14.31
CA ARG A 162 5.94 6.49 -15.30
C ARG A 162 6.93 5.48 -14.73
N GLY A 163 7.14 5.45 -13.42
CA GLY A 163 7.95 4.47 -12.72
C GLY A 163 7.29 3.08 -12.58
N THR A 164 6.13 2.84 -13.18
CA THR A 164 5.44 1.54 -13.17
C THR A 164 5.57 0.81 -14.51
N ALA A 165 5.61 -0.53 -14.47
CA ALA A 165 5.52 -1.34 -15.68
C ALA A 165 4.17 -1.17 -16.39
N LEU A 166 3.09 -0.92 -15.63
CA LEU A 166 1.75 -0.70 -16.18
C LEU A 166 1.69 0.53 -17.08
N TYR A 167 2.30 1.65 -16.65
CA TYR A 167 2.36 2.86 -17.46
C TYR A 167 3.09 2.63 -18.79
N SER A 168 4.22 1.89 -18.75
CA SER A 168 4.99 1.56 -19.95
C SER A 168 4.17 0.73 -20.95
N VAL A 169 3.34 -0.19 -20.47
CA VAL A 169 2.45 -1.00 -21.32
C VAL A 169 1.30 -0.15 -21.86
N MET A 170 0.67 0.67 -21.04
CA MET A 170 -0.44 1.55 -21.46
C MET A 170 0.05 2.64 -22.41
N GLY A 171 1.20 3.26 -22.15
CA GLY A 171 1.78 4.28 -23.01
C GLY A 171 2.15 3.76 -24.41
N SER A 172 2.45 2.46 -24.54
CA SER A 172 2.67 1.83 -25.86
C SER A 172 1.37 1.55 -26.63
N LEU A 173 0.21 1.58 -25.96
CA LEU A 173 -1.11 1.35 -26.54
C LEU A 173 -1.87 2.67 -26.83
N TYR A 174 -1.54 3.72 -26.12
CA TYR A 174 -2.14 5.04 -26.23
C TYR A 174 -1.02 6.04 -26.55
N ASP A 175 -1.07 6.63 -27.72
CA ASP A 175 -0.13 7.67 -28.19
C ASP A 175 -0.41 8.99 -27.43
N ASN A 176 -0.08 9.02 -26.17
CA ASN A 176 -0.40 10.15 -25.29
C ASN A 176 0.88 10.82 -24.81
N ASP A 177 1.13 12.02 -25.32
CA ASP A 177 1.92 13.03 -24.64
C ASP A 177 1.20 13.37 -23.31
N VAL A 178 1.61 12.69 -22.25
CA VAL A 178 1.06 13.00 -20.91
C VAL A 178 1.69 14.28 -20.41
N ASP A 179 0.85 15.26 -20.15
CA ASP A 179 1.23 16.55 -19.62
C ASP A 179 1.93 16.42 -18.26
N GLU A 180 3.11 17.02 -18.13
CA GLU A 180 3.88 17.04 -16.87
C GLU A 180 3.06 17.60 -15.70
N GLU A 181 2.24 18.62 -15.95
CA GLU A 181 1.36 19.20 -14.93
C GLU A 181 0.30 18.21 -14.45
N ALA A 182 -0.21 17.35 -15.32
CA ALA A 182 -1.14 16.28 -14.97
C ALA A 182 -0.47 15.22 -14.08
N LEU A 183 0.81 14.90 -14.34
CA LEU A 183 1.59 14.01 -13.50
C LEU A 183 1.88 14.62 -12.12
N GLU A 184 2.18 15.91 -12.07
CA GLU A 184 2.33 16.64 -10.80
C GLU A 184 1.04 16.60 -9.97
N ARG A 185 -0.11 16.82 -10.62
CA ARG A 185 -1.41 16.67 -9.94
C ARG A 185 -1.62 15.26 -9.41
N TRP A 186 -1.25 14.23 -10.16
CA TRP A 186 -1.35 12.83 -9.72
C TRP A 186 -0.55 12.57 -8.43
N VAL A 187 0.72 12.99 -8.40
CA VAL A 187 1.58 12.79 -7.23
C VAL A 187 1.09 13.58 -6.04
N SER A 188 0.83 14.89 -6.23
CA SER A 188 0.39 15.79 -5.17
C SER A 188 -0.96 15.40 -4.57
N HIS A 189 -1.83 14.76 -5.34
CA HIS A 189 -3.12 14.27 -4.87
C HIS A 189 -2.99 13.31 -3.68
N THR A 190 -1.98 12.45 -3.66
CA THR A 190 -1.74 11.51 -2.55
C THR A 190 -1.47 12.22 -1.23
N TYR A 191 -0.81 13.37 -1.28
CA TYR A 191 -0.35 14.13 -0.10
C TYR A 191 -1.23 15.34 0.22
N ARG A 192 -2.37 15.49 -0.47
CA ARG A 192 -3.34 16.55 -0.17
C ARG A 192 -3.98 16.33 1.21
N GLY A 193 -4.23 17.39 1.93
CA GLY A 193 -4.91 17.32 3.23
C GLY A 193 -4.03 17.74 4.40
N GLY A 194 -2.84 18.24 4.12
CA GLY A 194 -1.93 18.78 5.13
C GLY A 194 -0.92 17.77 5.67
N GLU A 195 -0.36 18.05 6.83
CA GLU A 195 0.67 17.24 7.46
C GLU A 195 0.14 15.86 7.87
N LEU A 196 0.88 14.81 7.51
CA LEU A 196 0.54 13.45 7.91
C LEU A 196 0.83 13.24 9.39
N ARG A 197 -0.22 12.97 10.16
CA ARG A 197 -0.15 12.73 11.63
C ARG A 197 -0.60 11.32 12.02
N VAL A 198 -0.82 10.47 11.04
CA VAL A 198 -1.16 9.06 11.24
C VAL A 198 0.07 8.23 10.89
N PRO A 199 0.47 7.27 11.74
CA PRO A 199 1.60 6.41 11.44
C PRO A 199 1.41 5.60 10.15
N VAL A 200 2.44 5.57 9.29
CA VAL A 200 2.45 4.83 8.03
C VAL A 200 3.65 3.89 7.97
N LEU A 201 3.39 2.60 7.77
CA LEU A 201 4.40 1.63 7.36
C LEU A 201 4.24 1.36 5.86
N ALA A 202 5.21 1.79 5.06
CA ALA A 202 5.25 1.51 3.63
C ALA A 202 6.18 0.32 3.35
N LEU A 203 5.58 -0.83 3.01
CA LEU A 203 6.31 -2.02 2.58
C LEU A 203 6.52 -1.99 1.07
N TYR A 204 7.76 -2.05 0.64
CA TYR A 204 8.15 -2.09 -0.76
C TYR A 204 9.11 -3.24 -1.06
N SER A 205 9.27 -3.60 -2.33
CA SER A 205 10.22 -4.64 -2.73
C SER A 205 11.15 -4.13 -3.83
N GLU A 206 12.45 -4.34 -3.68
CA GLU A 206 13.44 -4.02 -4.74
C GLU A 206 13.29 -4.94 -5.96
N SER A 207 12.59 -6.05 -5.80
CA SER A 207 12.32 -7.01 -6.86
C SER A 207 10.85 -7.03 -7.31
N ASP A 208 10.09 -6.01 -6.96
CA ASP A 208 8.74 -5.77 -7.48
C ASP A 208 8.79 -5.66 -9.01
N GLY A 209 7.94 -6.40 -9.71
CA GLY A 209 7.92 -6.44 -11.17
C GLY A 209 6.93 -5.45 -11.80
N ILE A 210 6.20 -4.68 -10.99
CA ILE A 210 5.18 -3.71 -11.45
C ILE A 210 5.51 -2.29 -11.01
N VAL A 211 5.91 -2.10 -9.76
CA VAL A 211 6.24 -0.78 -9.19
C VAL A 211 7.74 -0.63 -9.02
N GLY A 212 8.32 0.37 -9.66
CA GLY A 212 9.72 0.70 -9.54
C GLY A 212 10.08 1.15 -8.13
N LYS A 213 11.26 0.73 -7.63
CA LYS A 213 11.70 1.03 -6.28
C LYS A 213 11.81 2.53 -5.96
N GLY A 214 12.02 3.36 -6.97
CA GLY A 214 12.17 4.80 -6.84
C GLY A 214 10.88 5.49 -6.43
N ILE A 215 9.73 4.94 -6.83
CA ILE A 215 8.40 5.50 -6.55
C ILE A 215 7.62 4.74 -5.47
N ALA A 216 8.23 3.69 -4.89
CA ALA A 216 7.56 2.80 -3.94
C ALA A 216 7.69 3.24 -2.47
N ARG A 217 8.27 4.40 -2.22
CA ARG A 217 8.48 4.94 -0.86
C ARG A 217 7.51 6.07 -0.57
N CYS A 218 6.89 6.01 0.60
CA CYS A 218 6.06 7.08 1.12
C CYS A 218 6.95 8.22 1.63
N GLU A 219 6.64 9.44 1.24
CA GLU A 219 7.28 10.64 1.78
C GLU A 219 6.54 11.15 3.01
N GLY A 220 7.25 11.79 3.91
CA GLY A 220 6.70 12.38 5.12
C GLY A 220 7.71 12.45 6.26
N ASP A 221 7.27 13.00 7.39
CA ASP A 221 8.08 13.07 8.60
C ASP A 221 8.50 11.64 9.03
N PRO A 222 9.82 11.39 9.22
CA PRO A 222 10.30 10.10 9.73
C PRO A 222 9.71 9.68 11.07
N HIS A 223 9.13 10.59 11.82
CA HIS A 223 8.39 10.26 13.03
C HIS A 223 7.11 9.47 12.72
N TYR A 224 6.44 9.76 11.63
CA TYR A 224 5.19 9.11 11.22
C TYR A 224 5.38 8.09 10.09
N VAL A 225 6.39 8.24 9.24
CA VAL A 225 6.57 7.39 8.06
C VAL A 225 7.77 6.47 8.21
N THR A 226 7.54 5.17 8.06
CA THR A 226 8.58 4.14 7.99
C THR A 226 8.50 3.42 6.65
N ASN A 227 9.57 3.49 5.86
CA ASN A 227 9.72 2.71 4.63
C ASN A 227 10.55 1.46 4.90
N MET A 228 10.02 0.28 4.58
CA MET A 228 10.68 -0.99 4.87
C MET A 228 10.71 -1.89 3.63
N ALA A 229 11.90 -2.29 3.23
CA ALA A 229 12.07 -3.24 2.12
C ALA A 229 11.76 -4.66 2.58
N VAL A 230 10.99 -5.39 1.78
CA VAL A 230 10.67 -6.81 2.00
C VAL A 230 10.81 -7.59 0.69
N LEU A 231 11.24 -8.84 0.77
CA LEU A 231 11.31 -9.69 -0.42
C LEU A 231 9.90 -10.18 -0.78
N ALA A 232 9.31 -9.57 -1.81
CA ALA A 232 7.99 -9.91 -2.32
C ALA A 232 7.90 -9.65 -3.82
N SER A 233 7.03 -10.36 -4.52
CA SER A 233 6.53 -9.96 -5.83
C SER A 233 5.39 -8.95 -5.65
N HIS A 234 5.07 -8.13 -6.65
CA HIS A 234 4.00 -7.14 -6.54
C HIS A 234 2.64 -7.78 -6.25
N VAL A 235 2.28 -8.75 -7.08
CA VAL A 235 1.01 -9.48 -6.94
C VAL A 235 1.02 -10.38 -5.71
N GLY A 236 2.20 -10.79 -5.25
CA GLY A 236 2.38 -11.66 -4.11
C GLY A 236 2.29 -11.01 -2.74
N PHE A 237 2.39 -9.68 -2.64
CA PHE A 237 2.32 -9.00 -1.34
C PHE A 237 1.18 -9.49 -0.43
N PRO A 238 -0.08 -9.63 -0.90
CA PRO A 238 -1.18 -10.10 -0.06
C PRO A 238 -1.15 -11.60 0.27
N PHE A 239 -0.14 -12.32 -0.21
CA PHE A 239 0.03 -13.77 -0.04
C PHE A 239 1.36 -14.16 0.61
N ASN A 240 2.25 -13.20 0.82
CA ASN A 240 3.64 -13.44 1.20
C ASN A 240 3.79 -13.63 2.72
N PRO A 241 4.39 -14.74 3.20
CA PRO A 241 4.53 -15.01 4.62
C PRO A 241 5.48 -14.05 5.34
N LEU A 242 6.48 -13.48 4.65
CA LEU A 242 7.38 -12.48 5.23
C LEU A 242 6.62 -11.16 5.46
N VAL A 243 5.77 -10.76 4.50
CA VAL A 243 4.88 -9.60 4.65
C VAL A 243 3.95 -9.80 5.84
N PHE A 244 3.37 -11.00 6.00
CA PHE A 244 2.50 -11.31 7.13
C PHE A 244 3.23 -11.22 8.47
N ALA A 245 4.48 -11.71 8.52
CA ALA A 245 5.29 -11.63 9.73
C ALA A 245 5.63 -10.17 10.09
N VAL A 246 6.00 -9.36 9.11
CA VAL A 246 6.27 -7.93 9.32
C VAL A 246 5.01 -7.22 9.82
N ILE A 247 3.87 -7.43 9.18
CA ILE A 247 2.59 -6.81 9.58
C ILE A 247 2.23 -7.21 11.01
N ALA A 248 2.29 -8.51 11.35
CA ALA A 248 1.90 -8.99 12.68
C ALA A 248 2.77 -8.41 13.80
N ASN A 249 4.08 -8.32 13.59
CA ASN A 249 4.99 -7.71 14.57
C ASN A 249 4.77 -6.20 14.68
N HIS A 250 4.54 -5.52 13.55
CA HIS A 250 4.33 -4.08 13.53
C HIS A 250 3.00 -3.66 14.21
N LEU A 251 1.94 -4.43 14.01
CA LEU A 251 0.62 -4.12 14.57
C LEU A 251 0.57 -4.12 16.11
N VAL A 252 1.45 -4.86 16.77
CA VAL A 252 1.52 -4.93 18.25
C VAL A 252 2.51 -3.95 18.85
N GLU A 253 3.40 -3.35 18.03
CA GLU A 253 4.37 -2.37 18.52
C GLU A 253 3.72 -1.01 18.75
N PRO A 254 3.96 -0.35 19.90
CA PRO A 254 3.58 1.03 20.09
C PRO A 254 4.27 1.94 19.07
N HIS A 255 3.56 2.93 18.56
CA HIS A 255 4.07 3.87 17.55
C HIS A 255 5.40 4.52 17.96
N GLU A 256 5.56 4.85 19.24
CA GLU A 256 6.78 5.48 19.77
C GLU A 256 8.02 4.61 19.62
N ARG A 257 7.86 3.29 19.45
CA ARG A 257 8.98 2.35 19.25
C ARG A 257 9.35 2.13 17.79
N TRP A 258 8.54 2.58 16.83
CA TRP A 258 8.84 2.33 15.40
C TRP A 258 10.16 2.95 14.95
N ALA A 259 10.52 4.11 15.49
CA ALA A 259 11.80 4.76 15.23
C ALA A 259 12.98 3.94 15.77
N LEU A 260 12.78 3.16 16.84
CA LEU A 260 13.80 2.34 17.50
C LEU A 260 13.97 0.96 16.85
N CYS A 261 12.88 0.40 16.29
CA CYS A 261 12.91 -0.91 15.61
C CYS A 261 13.71 -0.92 14.30
N ARG A 262 14.14 0.23 13.81
CA ARG A 262 14.94 0.36 12.58
C ARG A 262 16.29 -0.37 12.62
N SER A 263 16.80 -0.73 13.79
CA SER A 263 18.20 -1.19 13.94
C SER A 263 18.42 -2.63 14.40
N GLU A 264 17.47 -3.33 15.04
CA GLU A 264 17.89 -4.50 15.82
C GLU A 264 17.25 -5.87 15.54
N HIS A 265 16.03 -6.01 15.03
CA HIS A 265 15.30 -7.27 15.13
C HIS A 265 14.94 -8.04 13.85
N ILE A 266 15.15 -7.49 12.65
CA ILE A 266 14.77 -8.18 11.40
C ILE A 266 15.93 -8.18 10.39
N ARG A 267 17.10 -8.48 10.85
CA ARG A 267 18.37 -8.31 10.12
C ARG A 267 18.80 -9.39 9.15
N PRO A 268 18.18 -10.42 8.69
CA PRO A 268 18.65 -10.88 7.38
C PRO A 268 17.66 -10.77 6.22
N LEU A 269 16.37 -10.52 6.44
CA LEU A 269 15.36 -10.60 5.38
C LEU A 269 14.67 -9.27 5.03
N VAL A 270 14.92 -8.22 5.82
CA VAL A 270 14.26 -6.92 5.67
C VAL A 270 15.28 -5.80 5.80
N ARG A 271 15.30 -4.85 4.88
CA ARG A 271 16.10 -3.62 4.96
C ARG A 271 15.18 -2.44 5.22
N VAL A 272 15.50 -1.65 6.23
CA VAL A 272 14.86 -0.35 6.52
C VAL A 272 15.58 0.71 5.71
N ALA A 273 14.82 1.52 4.99
CA ALA A 273 15.34 2.59 4.12
C ALA A 273 15.39 3.95 4.83
#